data_b9cb2aaca3da16badac928c3cbf3ed8d
#
_entry.id   b9cb2aaca3da16badac928c3cbf3ed8d
#
_cell.length_a   1.000
_cell.length_b   1.000
_cell.length_c   1.000
_cell.angle_alpha   90.00
_cell.angle_beta   90.00
_cell.angle_gamma   90.00
#
_symmetry.space_group_name_H-M   'P 1'
#
loop_
_entity.id
_entity.type
_entity.pdbx_description
1 polymer ?
#
loop_
_entity_poly.entity_id
_entity_poly.type
_entity_poly.pdbx_seq_one_letter_code
_entity_poly.pdbx_strand_id
1 'polypeptide(L)'
;MPNLLIFGSTGTLGGAILDKYRAEKWDVTCAVRKVVNDCDIQLPLTSAILASKKFDAVVFAQGANVNGSAMQTGTKELNELFEANVTVIAESVSTLMSAGSINEGGRVVILSSLWEQFTRQEKFAYSVTKAAVGGLVRSLAVDLGRQKKILVNGILPGIINSPMVARTLSPEQIANVVSQTPIGELASTVDVANSVYMFGSSLNTGISGQSIFVDRGFSVARTI
;
A
#
# COMPACT_ATOMS: atom_id res chain seq x y z
N MET A 1 19.18 10.80 10.17
CA MET A 1 18.62 10.19 8.96
C MET A 1 17.10 10.15 9.15
N PRO A 2 16.30 10.31 8.13
CA PRO A 2 14.87 10.16 8.26
C PRO A 2 14.49 8.68 8.52
N ASN A 3 13.37 8.47 9.21
CA ASN A 3 12.96 7.16 9.72
C ASN A 3 11.67 6.69 9.01
N LEU A 4 11.69 5.48 8.49
CA LEU A 4 10.54 4.79 7.89
C LEU A 4 10.02 3.68 8.81
N LEU A 5 8.70 3.59 8.95
CA LEU A 5 8.02 2.36 9.37
C LEU A 5 7.33 1.74 8.15
N ILE A 6 7.66 0.48 7.85
CA ILE A 6 7.04 -0.24 6.73
C ILE A 6 6.34 -1.52 7.20
N PHE A 7 5.09 -1.68 6.79
CA PHE A 7 4.31 -2.90 6.91
C PHE A 7 4.40 -3.70 5.60
N GLY A 8 4.47 -5.03 5.70
CA GLY A 8 4.51 -5.90 4.53
C GLY A 8 5.83 -5.93 3.77
N SER A 9 6.94 -5.60 4.43
CA SER A 9 8.30 -5.58 3.85
C SER A 9 8.76 -6.91 3.24
N THR A 10 8.18 -8.04 3.64
CA THR A 10 8.48 -9.38 3.12
C THR A 10 7.77 -9.72 1.80
N GLY A 11 6.80 -8.91 1.38
CA GLY A 11 6.11 -9.07 0.10
C GLY A 11 6.91 -8.51 -1.08
N THR A 12 6.53 -8.87 -2.31
CA THR A 12 7.21 -8.44 -3.54
C THR A 12 7.31 -6.92 -3.66
N LEU A 13 6.21 -6.21 -3.47
CA LEU A 13 6.20 -4.73 -3.51
C LEU A 13 6.87 -4.14 -2.27
N GLY A 14 6.57 -4.68 -1.09
CA GLY A 14 7.17 -4.20 0.16
C GLY A 14 8.68 -4.35 0.20
N GLY A 15 9.22 -5.45 -0.36
CA GLY A 15 10.67 -5.63 -0.51
C GLY A 15 11.30 -4.58 -1.42
N ALA A 16 10.71 -4.31 -2.59
CA ALA A 16 11.21 -3.28 -3.50
C ALA A 16 11.16 -1.87 -2.87
N ILE A 17 10.12 -1.58 -2.09
CA ILE A 17 10.00 -0.32 -1.35
C ILE A 17 11.08 -0.23 -0.26
N LEU A 18 11.28 -1.30 0.51
CA LEU A 18 12.34 -1.38 1.51
C LEU A 18 13.71 -1.09 0.91
N ASP A 19 14.03 -1.74 -0.21
CA ASP A 19 15.30 -1.55 -0.92
C ASP A 19 15.46 -0.11 -1.40
N LYS A 20 14.39 0.49 -1.93
CA LYS A 20 14.41 1.89 -2.37
C LYS A 20 14.71 2.83 -1.21
N TYR A 21 14.04 2.72 -0.07
CA TYR A 21 14.29 3.59 1.08
C TYR A 21 15.68 3.41 1.68
N ARG A 22 16.21 2.18 1.71
CA ARG A 22 17.59 1.90 2.14
C ARG A 22 18.62 2.54 1.20
N ALA A 23 18.40 2.45 -0.12
CA ALA A 23 19.27 3.10 -1.10
C ALA A 23 19.29 4.62 -0.93
N GLU A 24 18.18 5.21 -0.49
CA GLU A 24 18.06 6.64 -0.18
C GLU A 24 18.51 7.00 1.26
N LYS A 25 19.18 6.07 1.95
CA LYS A 25 19.78 6.25 3.27
C LYS A 25 18.77 6.58 4.38
N TRP A 26 17.59 6.00 4.33
CA TRP A 26 16.63 6.04 5.42
C TRP A 26 16.94 4.95 6.45
N ASP A 27 16.71 5.26 7.72
CA ASP A 27 16.61 4.24 8.76
C ASP A 27 15.25 3.57 8.67
N VAL A 28 15.22 2.22 8.60
CA VAL A 28 13.99 1.48 8.30
C VAL A 28 13.67 0.51 9.42
N THR A 29 12.47 0.67 9.98
CA THR A 29 11.83 -0.28 10.89
C THR A 29 10.76 -1.06 10.13
N CYS A 30 10.79 -2.40 10.24
CA CYS A 30 9.82 -3.28 9.61
C CYS A 30 8.79 -3.77 10.64
N ALA A 31 7.51 -3.50 10.40
CA ALA A 31 6.42 -4.07 11.19
C ALA A 31 6.06 -5.46 10.67
N VAL A 32 6.31 -6.49 11.48
CA VAL A 32 6.24 -7.90 11.08
C VAL A 32 5.45 -8.75 12.07
N ARG A 33 4.87 -9.86 11.61
CA ARG A 33 4.18 -10.81 12.48
C ARG A 33 5.14 -11.65 13.33
N LYS A 34 6.35 -11.88 12.84
CA LYS A 34 7.42 -12.60 13.53
C LYS A 34 8.73 -11.85 13.35
N VAL A 35 9.31 -11.39 14.45
CA VAL A 35 10.60 -10.70 14.48
C VAL A 35 11.70 -11.66 14.07
N VAL A 36 12.56 -11.26 13.14
CA VAL A 36 13.69 -12.03 12.61
C VAL A 36 14.96 -11.19 12.64
N ASN A 37 14.85 -9.87 12.46
CA ASN A 37 15.99 -8.95 12.36
C ASN A 37 15.90 -7.85 13.42
N ASP A 38 17.02 -7.18 13.70
CA ASP A 38 17.09 -6.09 14.68
C ASP A 38 16.24 -4.87 14.30
N CYS A 39 15.97 -4.68 13.00
CA CYS A 39 15.09 -3.60 12.52
C CYS A 39 13.58 -3.95 12.57
N ASP A 40 13.23 -5.15 13.04
CA ASP A 40 11.84 -5.59 13.08
C ASP A 40 11.15 -5.17 14.39
N ILE A 41 9.87 -4.81 14.28
CA ILE A 41 8.96 -4.68 15.43
C ILE A 41 7.77 -5.58 15.24
N GLN A 42 7.28 -6.15 16.33
CA GLN A 42 6.22 -7.16 16.27
C GLN A 42 4.84 -6.53 16.16
N LEU A 43 4.00 -7.14 15.32
CA LEU A 43 2.57 -6.86 15.24
C LEU A 43 1.77 -7.74 16.23
N PRO A 44 0.64 -7.23 16.77
CA PRO A 44 0.11 -5.87 16.58
C PRO A 44 0.97 -4.81 17.28
N LEU A 45 0.93 -3.57 16.77
CA LEU A 45 1.63 -2.45 17.42
C LEU A 45 1.02 -2.14 18.78
N THR A 46 1.87 -1.83 19.75
CA THR A 46 1.47 -1.35 21.08
C THR A 46 2.25 -0.10 21.45
N SER A 47 1.74 0.70 22.39
CA SER A 47 2.46 1.87 22.89
C SER A 47 3.83 1.51 23.48
N ALA A 48 3.98 0.34 24.07
CA ALA A 48 5.26 -0.14 24.61
C ALA A 48 6.29 -0.40 23.49
N ILE A 49 5.88 -1.05 22.39
CA ILE A 49 6.74 -1.30 21.21
C ILE A 49 7.16 0.02 20.55
N LEU A 50 6.28 1.02 20.58
CA LEU A 50 6.49 2.33 19.97
C LEU A 50 7.18 3.34 20.89
N ALA A 51 7.47 2.97 22.13
CA ALA A 51 8.10 3.88 23.10
C ALA A 51 9.39 4.48 22.51
N SER A 52 9.47 5.80 22.50
CA SER A 52 10.58 6.59 21.92
C SER A 52 10.82 6.44 20.40
N LYS A 53 10.03 5.67 19.66
CA LYS A 53 10.15 5.57 18.20
C LYS A 53 9.41 6.71 17.51
N LYS A 54 10.08 7.35 16.55
CA LYS A 54 9.54 8.45 15.75
C LYS A 54 9.79 8.16 14.27
N PHE A 55 8.76 8.35 13.45
CA PHE A 55 8.81 8.06 12.02
C PHE A 55 8.44 9.31 11.21
N ASP A 56 9.23 9.58 10.19
CA ASP A 56 8.98 10.63 9.20
C ASP A 56 8.05 10.11 8.09
N ALA A 57 8.07 8.81 7.86
CA ALA A 57 7.15 8.14 6.95
C ALA A 57 6.62 6.82 7.52
N VAL A 58 5.37 6.50 7.17
CA VAL A 58 4.75 5.18 7.41
C VAL A 58 4.22 4.66 6.08
N VAL A 59 4.61 3.44 5.73
CA VAL A 59 4.18 2.78 4.48
C VAL A 59 3.44 1.49 4.81
N PHE A 60 2.19 1.40 4.35
CA PHE A 60 1.37 0.20 4.42
C PHE A 60 1.43 -0.53 3.07
N ALA A 61 2.30 -1.54 2.96
CA ALA A 61 2.48 -2.37 1.77
C ALA A 61 1.95 -3.80 1.93
N GLN A 62 1.29 -4.09 3.05
CA GLN A 62 0.62 -5.38 3.28
C GLN A 62 -0.74 -5.43 2.59
N GLY A 63 -1.22 -6.65 2.40
CA GLY A 63 -2.57 -6.91 1.92
C GLY A 63 -2.75 -8.38 1.54
N ALA A 64 -4.01 -8.78 1.51
CA ALA A 64 -4.43 -10.09 1.04
C ALA A 64 -5.34 -9.93 -0.20
N ASN A 65 -5.38 -10.96 -1.03
CA ASN A 65 -6.22 -11.03 -2.22
C ASN A 65 -6.85 -12.41 -2.30
N VAL A 66 -8.15 -12.43 -2.50
CA VAL A 66 -8.94 -13.64 -2.76
C VAL A 66 -9.74 -13.43 -4.02
N ASN A 67 -9.82 -14.45 -4.85
CA ASN A 67 -10.70 -14.47 -6.01
C ASN A 67 -12.04 -15.11 -5.62
N GLY A 68 -13.12 -14.53 -6.09
CA GLY A 68 -14.47 -15.03 -5.88
C GLY A 68 -15.54 -14.04 -6.34
N SER A 69 -16.66 -14.56 -6.78
CA SER A 69 -17.84 -13.76 -7.13
C SER A 69 -18.65 -13.41 -5.89
N ALA A 70 -19.60 -12.49 -6.03
CA ALA A 70 -20.53 -12.13 -4.95
C ALA A 70 -21.38 -13.32 -4.46
N MET A 71 -21.60 -14.32 -5.33
CA MET A 71 -22.39 -15.51 -5.01
C MET A 71 -21.58 -16.59 -4.27
N GLN A 72 -20.26 -16.52 -4.32
CA GLN A 72 -19.35 -17.53 -3.76
C GLN A 72 -18.66 -17.03 -2.49
N THR A 73 -18.48 -15.71 -2.36
CA THR A 73 -17.79 -15.13 -1.22
C THR A 73 -18.69 -15.11 0.01
N GLY A 74 -18.29 -15.84 1.05
CA GLY A 74 -18.97 -15.87 2.33
C GLY A 74 -18.59 -14.69 3.24
N THR A 75 -19.42 -14.43 4.26
CA THR A 75 -19.19 -13.36 5.24
C THR A 75 -17.84 -13.51 5.96
N LYS A 76 -17.44 -14.74 6.29
CA LYS A 76 -16.16 -15.02 6.94
C LYS A 76 -14.98 -14.56 6.10
N GLU A 77 -14.96 -14.95 4.85
CA GLU A 77 -13.90 -14.59 3.89
C GLU A 77 -13.84 -13.09 3.64
N LEU A 78 -15.00 -12.43 3.52
CA LEU A 78 -15.06 -10.97 3.40
C LEU A 78 -14.49 -10.28 4.65
N ASN A 79 -14.84 -10.74 5.85
CA ASN A 79 -14.32 -10.18 7.10
C ASN A 79 -12.81 -10.38 7.25
N GLU A 80 -12.28 -11.56 6.93
CA GLU A 80 -10.84 -11.84 6.95
C GLU A 80 -10.08 -10.92 5.99
N LEU A 81 -10.68 -10.64 4.82
CA LEU A 81 -10.06 -9.73 3.85
C LEU A 81 -10.15 -8.27 4.28
N PHE A 82 -11.25 -7.85 4.92
CA PHE A 82 -11.38 -6.54 5.55
C PHE A 82 -10.34 -6.35 6.65
N GLU A 83 -10.16 -7.35 7.51
CA GLU A 83 -9.15 -7.32 8.56
C GLU A 83 -7.75 -7.09 7.97
N ALA A 84 -7.37 -7.88 6.96
CA ALA A 84 -6.04 -7.81 6.36
C ALA A 84 -5.77 -6.52 5.57
N ASN A 85 -6.78 -5.93 4.93
CA ASN A 85 -6.61 -4.83 3.98
C ASN A 85 -7.00 -3.46 4.55
N VAL A 86 -7.89 -3.42 5.56
CA VAL A 86 -8.52 -2.18 6.04
C VAL A 86 -8.30 -1.99 7.54
N THR A 87 -8.79 -2.93 8.36
CA THR A 87 -8.81 -2.80 9.82
C THR A 87 -7.41 -2.64 10.39
N VAL A 88 -6.46 -3.47 9.96
CA VAL A 88 -5.06 -3.40 10.41
C VAL A 88 -4.41 -2.05 10.14
N ILE A 89 -4.79 -1.36 9.05
CA ILE A 89 -4.29 0.00 8.75
C ILE A 89 -4.87 1.00 9.74
N ALA A 90 -6.19 0.99 9.93
CA ALA A 90 -6.89 1.91 10.83
C ALA A 90 -6.39 1.78 12.28
N GLU A 91 -6.28 0.56 12.78
CA GLU A 91 -5.78 0.27 14.14
C GLU A 91 -4.31 0.69 14.31
N SER A 92 -3.46 0.38 13.32
CA SER A 92 -2.05 0.77 13.36
C SER A 92 -1.87 2.28 13.38
N VAL A 93 -2.62 3.01 12.53
CA VAL A 93 -2.60 4.48 12.51
C VAL A 93 -3.07 5.05 13.85
N SER A 94 -4.17 4.53 14.40
CA SER A 94 -4.67 4.95 15.71
C SER A 94 -3.63 4.77 16.82
N THR A 95 -2.96 3.61 16.85
CA THR A 95 -1.91 3.30 17.83
C THR A 95 -0.69 4.20 17.65
N LEU A 96 -0.24 4.43 16.41
CA LEU A 96 0.87 5.33 16.08
C LEU A 96 0.60 6.77 16.48
N MET A 97 -0.63 7.25 16.24
CA MET A 97 -1.03 8.60 16.61
C MET A 97 -1.13 8.77 18.14
N SER A 98 -1.73 7.80 18.83
CA SER A 98 -1.84 7.80 20.30
C SER A 98 -0.47 7.75 20.97
N ALA A 99 0.49 7.01 20.43
CA ALA A 99 1.88 6.97 20.89
C ALA A 99 2.69 8.20 20.45
N GLY A 100 2.13 9.07 19.63
CA GLY A 100 2.83 10.20 19.04
C GLY A 100 4.00 9.80 18.14
N SER A 101 3.99 8.61 17.57
CA SER A 101 5.12 8.02 16.84
C SER A 101 5.28 8.52 15.40
N ILE A 102 4.31 9.23 14.85
CA ILE A 102 4.48 9.92 13.57
C ILE A 102 4.87 11.38 13.83
N ASN A 103 5.96 11.84 13.23
CA ASN A 103 6.44 13.21 13.33
C ASN A 103 5.44 14.20 12.73
N GLU A 104 5.42 15.44 13.23
CA GLU A 104 4.69 16.53 12.58
C GLU A 104 5.24 16.71 11.15
N GLY A 105 4.34 16.91 10.19
CA GLY A 105 4.72 16.97 8.78
C GLY A 105 5.16 15.63 8.18
N GLY A 106 4.91 14.51 8.86
CA GLY A 106 5.21 13.16 8.35
C GLY A 106 4.34 12.77 7.14
N ARG A 107 4.62 11.61 6.57
CA ARG A 107 3.90 11.06 5.40
C ARG A 107 3.38 9.67 5.69
N VAL A 108 2.18 9.40 5.21
CA VAL A 108 1.59 8.06 5.22
C VAL A 108 1.27 7.67 3.79
N VAL A 109 1.78 6.53 3.36
CA VAL A 109 1.49 5.98 2.02
C VAL A 109 0.87 4.59 2.18
N ILE A 110 -0.27 4.40 1.52
CA ILE A 110 -1.04 3.15 1.61
C ILE A 110 -1.07 2.50 0.22
N LEU A 111 -0.59 1.26 0.10
CA LEU A 111 -0.75 0.49 -1.12
C LEU A 111 -2.17 -0.07 -1.23
N SER A 112 -2.87 0.42 -2.23
CA SER A 112 -4.16 -0.10 -2.65
C SER A 112 -4.00 -1.00 -3.89
N SER A 113 -4.79 -0.78 -4.91
CA SER A 113 -4.77 -1.49 -6.19
C SER A 113 -5.57 -0.72 -7.21
N LEU A 114 -5.37 -0.99 -8.50
CA LEU A 114 -6.29 -0.51 -9.53
C LEU A 114 -7.75 -0.92 -9.24
N TRP A 115 -7.95 -2.02 -8.49
CA TRP A 115 -9.26 -2.51 -8.06
C TRP A 115 -9.92 -1.64 -6.96
N GLU A 116 -9.32 -0.56 -6.56
CA GLU A 116 -9.96 0.48 -5.75
C GLU A 116 -11.03 1.23 -6.55
N GLN A 117 -10.77 1.47 -7.83
CA GLN A 117 -11.62 2.27 -8.72
C GLN A 117 -12.25 1.46 -9.86
N PHE A 118 -11.69 0.29 -10.16
CA PHE A 118 -12.20 -0.63 -11.16
C PHE A 118 -12.54 -1.99 -10.55
N THR A 119 -13.14 -2.86 -11.34
CA THR A 119 -13.36 -4.27 -10.96
C THR A 119 -13.42 -5.16 -12.18
N ARG A 120 -13.37 -6.46 -11.97
CA ARG A 120 -13.65 -7.51 -12.96
C ARG A 120 -14.35 -8.68 -12.28
N GLN A 121 -14.77 -9.66 -13.07
CA GLN A 121 -15.25 -10.94 -12.54
C GLN A 121 -14.24 -11.54 -11.57
N GLU A 122 -14.71 -12.24 -10.56
CA GLU A 122 -13.92 -12.93 -9.53
C GLU A 122 -13.07 -11.98 -8.65
N LYS A 123 -13.46 -10.70 -8.52
CA LYS A 123 -12.78 -9.72 -7.66
C LYS A 123 -13.69 -9.04 -6.63
N PHE A 124 -14.86 -9.64 -6.35
CA PHE A 124 -15.86 -9.02 -5.50
C PHE A 124 -15.30 -8.53 -4.15
N ALA A 125 -14.87 -9.43 -3.26
CA ALA A 125 -14.40 -9.05 -1.93
C ALA A 125 -13.15 -8.18 -1.99
N TYR A 126 -12.23 -8.50 -2.90
CA TYR A 126 -10.99 -7.72 -3.03
C TYR A 126 -11.26 -6.28 -3.46
N SER A 127 -12.10 -6.05 -4.47
CA SER A 127 -12.47 -4.71 -4.92
C SER A 127 -13.20 -3.91 -3.83
N VAL A 128 -14.11 -4.57 -3.08
CA VAL A 128 -14.80 -3.94 -1.95
C VAL A 128 -13.81 -3.45 -0.89
N THR A 129 -12.84 -4.29 -0.49
CA THR A 129 -11.84 -3.89 0.50
C THR A 129 -10.91 -2.81 -0.02
N LYS A 130 -10.52 -2.85 -1.30
CA LYS A 130 -9.66 -1.82 -1.89
C LYS A 130 -10.39 -0.48 -2.08
N ALA A 131 -11.68 -0.49 -2.40
CA ALA A 131 -12.50 0.73 -2.38
C ALA A 131 -12.57 1.35 -0.96
N ALA A 132 -12.66 0.52 0.08
CA ALA A 132 -12.60 0.97 1.46
C ALA A 132 -11.24 1.60 1.81
N VAL A 133 -10.12 1.09 1.28
CA VAL A 133 -8.79 1.71 1.43
C VAL A 133 -8.78 3.12 0.85
N GLY A 134 -9.39 3.38 -0.31
CA GLY A 134 -9.54 4.74 -0.85
C GLY A 134 -10.33 5.67 0.08
N GLY A 135 -11.33 5.14 0.78
CA GLY A 135 -12.04 5.83 1.87
C GLY A 135 -11.11 6.20 3.03
N LEU A 136 -10.27 5.23 3.47
CA LEU A 136 -9.26 5.47 4.52
C LEU A 136 -8.27 6.57 4.12
N VAL A 137 -7.74 6.54 2.91
CA VAL A 137 -6.78 7.55 2.42
C VAL A 137 -7.37 8.96 2.57
N ARG A 138 -8.60 9.18 2.12
CA ARG A 138 -9.26 10.50 2.20
C ARG A 138 -9.55 10.91 3.65
N SER A 139 -10.07 10.01 4.45
CA SER A 139 -10.42 10.28 5.84
C SER A 139 -9.18 10.60 6.68
N LEU A 140 -8.15 9.76 6.58
CA LEU A 140 -6.88 9.97 7.29
C LEU A 140 -6.16 11.25 6.84
N ALA A 141 -6.26 11.63 5.56
CA ALA A 141 -5.67 12.88 5.06
C ALA A 141 -6.28 14.11 5.77
N VAL A 142 -7.58 14.09 6.05
CA VAL A 142 -8.25 15.16 6.78
C VAL A 142 -7.85 15.15 8.26
N ASP A 143 -7.96 14.01 8.92
CA ASP A 143 -7.76 13.91 10.37
C ASP A 143 -6.29 14.14 10.76
N LEU A 144 -5.37 13.45 10.10
CA LEU A 144 -3.94 13.56 10.41
C LEU A 144 -3.34 14.88 9.90
N GLY A 145 -3.88 15.41 8.79
CA GLY A 145 -3.50 16.72 8.28
C GLY A 145 -3.81 17.84 9.29
N ARG A 146 -5.00 17.82 9.87
CA ARG A 146 -5.41 18.80 10.90
C ARG A 146 -4.64 18.67 12.21
N GLN A 147 -4.35 17.44 12.63
CA GLN A 147 -3.71 17.18 13.92
C GLN A 147 -2.20 17.45 13.89
N LYS A 148 -1.51 17.04 12.83
CA LYS A 148 -0.03 17.02 12.76
C LYS A 148 0.54 17.39 11.39
N LYS A 149 -0.23 17.99 10.50
CA LYS A 149 0.21 18.34 9.12
C LYS A 149 0.73 17.13 8.31
N ILE A 150 0.28 15.92 8.63
CA ILE A 150 0.68 14.70 7.97
C ILE A 150 -0.02 14.61 6.61
N LEU A 151 0.73 14.28 5.55
CA LEU A 151 0.20 14.03 4.22
C LEU A 151 -0.07 12.53 4.04
N VAL A 152 -1.28 12.18 3.59
CA VAL A 152 -1.71 10.78 3.41
C VAL A 152 -2.11 10.53 1.97
N ASN A 153 -1.52 9.55 1.31
CA ASN A 153 -1.85 9.22 -0.08
C ASN A 153 -1.90 7.71 -0.32
N GLY A 154 -2.63 7.32 -1.35
CA GLY A 154 -2.74 5.96 -1.85
C GLY A 154 -1.91 5.75 -3.14
N ILE A 155 -1.34 4.58 -3.29
CA ILE A 155 -0.74 4.12 -4.53
C ILE A 155 -1.58 2.95 -5.05
N LEU A 156 -1.99 3.02 -6.30
CA LEU A 156 -2.82 2.02 -6.99
C LEU A 156 -1.97 1.30 -8.05
N PRO A 157 -1.22 0.26 -7.67
CA PRO A 157 -0.51 -0.54 -8.66
C PRO A 157 -1.48 -1.18 -9.65
N GLY A 158 -1.09 -1.20 -10.91
CA GLY A 158 -1.74 -2.01 -11.94
C GLY A 158 -1.35 -3.48 -11.84
N ILE A 159 -1.36 -4.18 -12.97
CA ILE A 159 -0.81 -5.53 -13.08
C ILE A 159 0.70 -5.40 -13.17
N ILE A 160 1.38 -5.91 -12.12
CA ILE A 160 2.82 -5.75 -11.95
C ILE A 160 3.56 -6.94 -12.53
N ASN A 161 4.62 -6.71 -13.29
CA ASN A 161 5.54 -7.76 -13.70
C ASN A 161 6.20 -8.37 -12.45
N SER A 162 5.73 -9.53 -12.05
CA SER A 162 6.14 -10.18 -10.80
C SER A 162 5.97 -11.70 -10.89
N PRO A 163 6.69 -12.47 -10.06
CA PRO A 163 6.50 -13.93 -9.99
C PRO A 163 5.07 -14.35 -9.64
N MET A 164 4.30 -13.51 -8.96
CA MET A 164 2.90 -13.77 -8.64
C MET A 164 2.07 -13.71 -9.93
N VAL A 165 2.20 -12.66 -10.73
CA VAL A 165 1.47 -12.50 -11.99
C VAL A 165 1.80 -13.63 -12.96
N ALA A 166 3.08 -14.00 -13.09
CA ALA A 166 3.50 -15.13 -13.93
C ALA A 166 2.93 -16.49 -13.50
N ARG A 167 2.48 -16.63 -12.24
CA ARG A 167 1.82 -17.85 -11.72
C ARG A 167 0.29 -17.81 -11.80
N THR A 168 -0.30 -16.64 -11.88
CA THR A 168 -1.75 -16.45 -11.77
C THR A 168 -2.43 -16.04 -13.06
N LEU A 169 -1.69 -15.57 -14.06
CA LEU A 169 -2.19 -15.20 -15.37
C LEU A 169 -1.53 -16.08 -16.45
N SER A 170 -2.29 -16.45 -17.48
CA SER A 170 -1.74 -17.11 -18.64
C SER A 170 -0.91 -16.16 -19.50
N PRO A 171 0.00 -16.68 -20.35
CA PRO A 171 0.75 -15.84 -21.29
C PRO A 171 -0.14 -14.97 -22.18
N GLU A 172 -1.29 -15.48 -22.61
CA GLU A 172 -2.28 -14.75 -23.43
C GLU A 172 -2.93 -13.61 -22.62
N GLN A 173 -3.25 -13.85 -21.34
CA GLN A 173 -3.77 -12.80 -20.46
C GLN A 173 -2.75 -11.69 -20.22
N ILE A 174 -1.48 -12.05 -20.03
CA ILE A 174 -0.39 -11.09 -19.89
C ILE A 174 -0.23 -10.29 -21.20
N ALA A 175 -0.18 -10.96 -22.35
CA ALA A 175 -0.08 -10.30 -23.65
C ALA A 175 -1.25 -9.33 -23.91
N ASN A 176 -2.46 -9.72 -23.51
CA ASN A 176 -3.64 -8.85 -23.62
C ASN A 176 -3.51 -7.60 -22.74
N VAL A 177 -3.04 -7.72 -21.51
CA VAL A 177 -2.81 -6.54 -20.66
C VAL A 177 -1.72 -5.64 -21.25
N VAL A 178 -0.63 -6.23 -21.72
CA VAL A 178 0.47 -5.49 -22.37
C VAL A 178 -0.04 -4.72 -23.58
N SER A 179 -0.86 -5.34 -24.45
CA SER A 179 -1.42 -4.70 -25.66
C SER A 179 -2.37 -3.54 -25.35
N GLN A 180 -3.02 -3.57 -24.18
CA GLN A 180 -3.88 -2.49 -23.70
C GLN A 180 -3.13 -1.41 -22.93
N THR A 181 -1.85 -1.62 -22.61
CA THR A 181 -1.03 -0.66 -21.88
C THR A 181 -0.32 0.25 -22.87
N PRO A 182 -0.52 1.57 -22.86
CA PRO A 182 0.05 2.49 -23.86
C PRO A 182 1.57 2.39 -24.01
N ILE A 183 2.29 2.11 -22.94
CA ILE A 183 3.77 1.94 -22.97
C ILE A 183 4.18 0.55 -23.49
N GLY A 184 3.23 -0.38 -23.70
CA GLY A 184 3.52 -1.72 -24.22
C GLY A 184 4.22 -2.65 -23.23
N GLU A 185 4.19 -2.36 -21.93
CA GLU A 185 4.81 -3.15 -20.88
C GLU A 185 3.99 -3.11 -19.59
N LEU A 186 4.07 -4.17 -18.79
CA LEU A 186 3.54 -4.15 -17.43
C LEU A 186 4.34 -3.18 -16.54
N ALA A 187 3.69 -2.56 -15.57
CA ALA A 187 4.39 -1.81 -14.54
C ALA A 187 5.32 -2.74 -13.72
N SER A 188 6.40 -2.19 -13.22
CA SER A 188 7.40 -2.91 -12.43
C SER A 188 7.28 -2.62 -10.94
N THR A 189 7.92 -3.46 -10.11
CA THR A 189 8.06 -3.20 -8.67
C THR A 189 8.84 -1.91 -8.40
N VAL A 190 9.76 -1.54 -9.29
CA VAL A 190 10.55 -0.30 -9.20
C VAL A 190 9.67 0.93 -9.46
N ASP A 191 8.74 0.86 -10.41
CA ASP A 191 7.78 1.96 -10.67
C ASP A 191 6.96 2.26 -9.41
N VAL A 192 6.49 1.20 -8.75
CA VAL A 192 5.74 1.31 -7.48
C VAL A 192 6.61 1.85 -6.36
N ALA A 193 7.82 1.32 -6.18
CA ALA A 193 8.73 1.73 -5.12
C ALA A 193 9.13 3.22 -5.26
N ASN A 194 9.41 3.68 -6.48
CA ASN A 194 9.70 5.10 -6.76
C ASN A 194 8.50 6.00 -6.45
N SER A 195 7.29 5.58 -6.81
CA SER A 195 6.06 6.34 -6.52
C SER A 195 5.80 6.42 -5.01
N VAL A 196 5.96 5.31 -4.28
CA VAL A 196 5.85 5.29 -2.81
C VAL A 196 6.89 6.21 -2.19
N TYR A 197 8.14 6.18 -2.66
CA TYR A 197 9.19 7.07 -2.16
C TYR A 197 8.88 8.55 -2.44
N MET A 198 8.41 8.88 -3.63
CA MET A 198 8.01 10.25 -3.98
C MET A 198 6.94 10.79 -3.02
N PHE A 199 5.92 9.99 -2.69
CA PHE A 199 4.85 10.42 -1.78
C PHE A 199 5.21 10.31 -0.30
N GLY A 200 6.11 9.41 0.05
CA GLY A 200 6.53 9.13 1.43
C GLY A 200 7.79 9.88 1.89
N SER A 201 8.37 10.72 1.04
CA SER A 201 9.55 11.52 1.37
C SER A 201 9.26 13.03 1.35
N SER A 202 10.28 13.84 1.61
CA SER A 202 10.20 15.32 1.55
C SER A 202 9.94 15.85 0.13
N LEU A 203 10.00 15.02 -0.90
CA LEU A 203 9.60 15.39 -2.26
C LEU A 203 8.11 15.72 -2.36
N ASN A 204 7.28 15.10 -1.54
CA ASN A 204 5.87 15.48 -1.44
C ASN A 204 5.71 16.63 -0.44
N THR A 205 5.37 17.80 -0.94
CA THR A 205 5.18 19.01 -0.14
C THR A 205 3.72 19.45 -0.02
N GLY A 206 2.79 18.88 -0.80
CA GLY A 206 1.42 19.39 -0.82
C GLY A 206 0.34 18.41 -1.29
N ILE A 207 0.69 17.21 -1.75
CA ILE A 207 -0.30 16.23 -2.21
C ILE A 207 -0.78 15.41 -1.01
N SER A 208 -2.09 15.44 -0.74
CA SER A 208 -2.74 14.67 0.33
C SER A 208 -4.14 14.26 -0.07
N GLY A 209 -4.59 13.10 0.39
CA GLY A 209 -5.92 12.55 0.10
C GLY A 209 -6.08 12.00 -1.30
N GLN A 210 -4.99 11.82 -2.06
CA GLN A 210 -5.02 11.34 -3.42
C GLN A 210 -4.63 9.86 -3.49
N SER A 211 -5.29 9.15 -4.40
CA SER A 211 -4.91 7.79 -4.82
C SER A 211 -4.50 7.85 -6.29
N ILE A 212 -3.26 7.47 -6.60
CA ILE A 212 -2.73 7.56 -7.95
C ILE A 212 -2.42 6.18 -8.54
N PHE A 213 -2.73 6.02 -9.82
CA PHE A 213 -2.37 4.81 -10.56
C PHE A 213 -0.87 4.75 -10.87
N VAL A 214 -0.31 3.55 -10.72
CA VAL A 214 1.05 3.19 -11.15
C VAL A 214 0.93 1.95 -12.03
N ASP A 215 0.54 2.17 -13.28
CA ASP A 215 0.10 1.11 -14.20
C ASP A 215 0.49 1.35 -15.67
N ARG A 216 1.39 2.31 -15.89
CA ARG A 216 1.87 2.71 -17.22
C ARG A 216 0.77 3.13 -18.21
N GLY A 217 -0.34 3.65 -17.66
CA GLY A 217 -1.47 4.16 -18.44
C GLY A 217 -2.56 3.13 -18.74
N PHE A 218 -2.45 1.90 -18.23
CA PHE A 218 -3.45 0.85 -18.47
C PHE A 218 -4.87 1.29 -18.06
N SER A 219 -5.04 1.95 -16.93
CA SER A 219 -6.35 2.35 -16.40
C SER A 219 -7.03 3.47 -17.20
N VAL A 220 -6.26 4.28 -17.94
CA VAL A 220 -6.80 5.41 -18.72
C VAL A 220 -6.90 5.12 -20.21
N ALA A 221 -6.27 4.05 -20.70
CA ALA A 221 -6.36 3.64 -22.10
C ALA A 221 -7.81 3.25 -22.46
N ARG A 222 -8.24 3.63 -23.64
CA ARG A 222 -9.49 3.19 -24.26
C ARG A 222 -9.15 2.59 -25.61
N THR A 223 -9.51 1.34 -25.81
CA THR A 223 -9.46 0.71 -27.14
C THR A 223 -10.78 1.02 -27.83
N ILE A 224 -10.71 1.70 -28.96
CA ILE A 224 -11.88 2.07 -29.81
C ILE A 224 -12.00 1.02 -30.90
#